data_5c8d334732182a54591a4178290a95d5
#
_entry.id   5c8d334732182a54591a4178290a95d5
#
_cell.length_a   1.000
_cell.length_b   1.000
_cell.length_c   1.000
_cell.angle_alpha   90.00
_cell.angle_beta   90.00
_cell.angle_gamma   90.00
#
_symmetry.space_group_name_H-M   'P 1'
#
loop_
_entity.id
_entity.type
_entity.pdbx_description
1 polymer ?
#
loop_
_entity_poly.entity_id
_entity_poly.type
_entity_poly.pdbx_seq_one_letter_code
_entity_poly.pdbx_strand_id
1 'polypeptide(L)'
;CSSDLDDIAYGESLGTTAKFPRNAMAFKWADEMRDTRLLEIEWSPSRTGLINPVAIFEPVELEGTTVSRASVHNISIMKELKLGIGDTIRVYKANMIIPQIAENLTGSGNAPIPHTCPACGQETVVKKENDVECLFCVNPECPAKKIKSFGLFTSRDAMNIDGLSEATLEKFIARGFIHDFGDIFEISRYKDEIVEMEGFGQKSYDNLMESLERAKETTLPRVIYSLGIANIGLANAKVICRHFDNDLDRIRHASLEEVSDIDTIGPVIAGNLVAYFRDEDNDRRLDHLMSFLHIQEDSPKQEQIFEGMNFVITGSLVHFENRSEAKELIESLGGKVTGSVTKKTNYLINNDIQSNSSKNKKARELGIPILSEEDFRKLAGVQ
;
A
#
# COMPACT_ATOMS: atom_id res chain seq x y z
N CYS A 1 -4.88 2.19 26.56
CA CYS A 1 -6.00 1.92 27.49
C CYS A 1 -7.34 2.15 26.80
N SER A 2 -8.32 1.30 27.05
CA SER A 2 -9.72 1.49 26.65
C SER A 2 -10.60 1.49 27.89
N SER A 3 -11.73 2.17 27.81
CA SER A 3 -12.77 2.19 28.84
C SER A 3 -14.06 1.71 28.21
N ASP A 4 -14.71 0.75 28.85
CA ASP A 4 -15.97 0.17 28.41
C ASP A 4 -17.11 0.68 29.30
N LEU A 5 -18.36 0.61 28.81
CA LEU A 5 -19.53 0.96 29.60
C LEU A 5 -19.80 -0.10 30.68
N ASP A 6 -20.18 0.33 31.87
CA ASP A 6 -20.49 -0.56 33.02
C ASP A 6 -21.68 -1.49 32.76
N ASP A 7 -22.68 -0.98 32.03
CA ASP A 7 -23.85 -1.79 31.66
C ASP A 7 -23.55 -2.50 30.31
N ILE A 8 -23.27 -3.79 30.44
CA ILE A 8 -22.91 -4.64 29.27
C ILE A 8 -24.08 -4.75 28.31
N ALA A 9 -25.32 -4.85 28.78
CA ALA A 9 -26.50 -5.00 27.92
C ALA A 9 -26.76 -3.72 27.14
N TYR A 10 -26.62 -2.56 27.77
CA TYR A 10 -26.70 -1.28 27.11
C TYR A 10 -25.54 -1.11 26.12
N GLY A 11 -24.33 -1.45 26.53
CA GLY A 11 -23.15 -1.42 25.67
C GLY A 11 -23.34 -2.24 24.38
N GLU A 12 -23.80 -3.48 24.51
CA GLU A 12 -24.10 -4.34 23.36
C GLU A 12 -25.20 -3.77 22.47
N SER A 13 -26.19 -3.07 23.03
CA SER A 13 -27.28 -2.44 22.27
C SER A 13 -26.82 -1.33 21.35
N LEU A 14 -25.70 -0.66 21.64
CA LEU A 14 -25.11 0.40 20.81
C LEU A 14 -24.51 -0.12 19.50
N GLY A 15 -24.21 -1.42 19.43
CA GLY A 15 -23.65 -2.06 18.24
C GLY A 15 -22.22 -1.60 17.94
N THR A 16 -21.82 -1.71 16.66
CA THR A 16 -20.48 -1.40 16.19
C THR A 16 -20.52 -0.38 15.03
N THR A 17 -19.43 0.35 14.84
CA THR A 17 -19.10 1.00 13.56
C THR A 17 -18.58 -0.05 12.59
N ALA A 18 -18.14 0.36 11.40
CA ALA A 18 -17.50 -0.55 10.43
C ALA A 18 -16.29 -1.31 11.00
N LYS A 19 -15.60 -0.73 12.01
CA LYS A 19 -14.35 -1.27 12.55
C LYS A 19 -14.31 -1.42 14.07
N PHE A 20 -15.09 -0.65 14.82
CA PHE A 20 -14.95 -0.52 16.27
C PHE A 20 -16.29 -0.65 17.00
N PRO A 21 -16.32 -1.20 18.24
CA PRO A 21 -17.49 -1.20 19.08
C PRO A 21 -17.85 0.25 19.49
N ARG A 22 -19.15 0.51 19.70
CA ARG A 22 -19.63 1.83 20.17
C ARG A 22 -19.67 1.95 21.69
N ASN A 23 -19.53 0.85 22.39
CA ASN A 23 -19.52 0.79 23.85
C ASN A 23 -18.13 0.97 24.47
N ALA A 24 -17.09 1.10 23.64
CA ALA A 24 -15.73 1.29 24.10
C ALA A 24 -15.13 2.58 23.53
N MET A 25 -14.38 3.29 24.35
CA MET A 25 -13.66 4.50 23.95
C MET A 25 -12.17 4.33 24.31
N ALA A 26 -11.29 4.58 23.33
CA ALA A 26 -9.87 4.61 23.61
C ALA A 26 -9.52 5.85 24.44
N PHE A 27 -8.92 5.64 25.61
CA PHE A 27 -8.33 6.73 26.37
C PHE A 27 -6.91 6.99 25.86
N LYS A 28 -6.65 8.21 25.41
CA LYS A 28 -5.32 8.65 24.98
C LYS A 28 -4.86 9.78 25.88
N TRP A 29 -3.61 9.71 26.31
CA TRP A 29 -2.95 10.83 27.00
C TRP A 29 -2.74 11.97 26.00
N ALA A 30 -2.59 13.19 26.51
CA ALA A 30 -2.12 14.29 25.69
C ALA A 30 -0.72 13.95 25.13
N ASP A 31 -0.51 14.23 23.85
CA ASP A 31 0.77 14.01 23.21
C ASP A 31 1.87 14.83 23.90
N GLU A 32 3.03 14.21 24.10
CA GLU A 32 4.21 14.93 24.56
C GLU A 32 4.64 15.90 23.47
N MET A 33 4.82 17.18 23.84
CA MET A 33 5.25 18.23 22.91
C MET A 33 6.59 18.81 23.33
N ARG A 34 7.43 19.14 22.34
CA ARG A 34 8.72 19.80 22.54
C ARG A 34 8.90 20.94 21.57
N ASP A 35 9.49 22.02 22.04
CA ASP A 35 9.87 23.14 21.20
C ASP A 35 11.29 22.92 20.68
N THR A 36 11.48 23.19 19.39
CA THR A 36 12.77 23.02 18.71
C THR A 36 12.93 24.06 17.60
N ARG A 37 14.16 24.21 17.10
CA ARG A 37 14.46 25.16 16.04
C ARG A 37 14.42 24.49 14.66
N LEU A 38 13.68 25.07 13.72
CA LEU A 38 13.65 24.64 12.31
C LEU A 38 14.97 25.04 11.62
N LEU A 39 15.69 24.06 11.12
CA LEU A 39 16.98 24.25 10.48
C LEU A 39 16.87 24.38 8.97
N GLU A 40 16.04 23.51 8.36
CA GLU A 40 15.92 23.38 6.91
C GLU A 40 14.56 22.79 6.54
N ILE A 41 14.08 23.06 5.32
CA ILE A 41 13.04 22.27 4.65
C ILE A 41 13.71 21.47 3.52
N GLU A 42 13.81 20.16 3.71
CA GLU A 42 14.28 19.23 2.69
C GLU A 42 13.16 18.90 1.71
N TRP A 43 13.44 18.94 0.43
CA TRP A 43 12.48 18.66 -0.63
C TRP A 43 12.90 17.40 -1.40
N SER A 44 12.02 16.39 -1.45
CA SER A 44 12.32 15.12 -2.08
C SER A 44 11.23 14.71 -3.06
N PRO A 45 11.57 14.47 -4.35
CA PRO A 45 10.61 14.00 -5.34
C PRO A 45 10.22 12.54 -5.08
N SER A 46 8.93 12.29 -5.16
CA SER A 46 8.36 10.94 -5.16
C SER A 46 8.40 10.32 -6.56
N ARG A 47 8.01 9.07 -6.66
CA ARG A 47 7.85 8.34 -7.92
C ARG A 47 6.94 9.06 -8.93
N THR A 48 5.85 9.64 -8.47
CA THR A 48 4.89 10.38 -9.33
C THR A 48 5.32 11.80 -9.65
N GLY A 49 6.46 12.24 -9.10
CA GLY A 49 6.97 13.60 -9.24
C GLY A 49 6.48 14.58 -8.20
N LEU A 50 5.57 14.19 -7.30
CA LEU A 50 5.21 15.00 -6.15
C LEU A 50 6.46 15.23 -5.30
N ILE A 51 6.79 16.51 -5.03
CA ILE A 51 7.93 16.91 -4.20
C ILE A 51 7.41 17.24 -2.80
N ASN A 52 7.75 16.37 -1.84
CA ASN A 52 7.28 16.50 -0.47
C ASN A 52 8.25 17.31 0.38
N PRO A 53 7.78 18.32 1.12
CA PRO A 53 8.57 19.02 2.10
C PRO A 53 8.70 18.21 3.40
N VAL A 54 9.93 18.15 3.93
CA VAL A 54 10.25 17.55 5.22
C VAL A 54 11.01 18.60 6.05
N ALA A 55 10.46 18.95 7.20
CA ALA A 55 11.13 19.84 8.15
C ALA A 55 12.28 19.10 8.85
N ILE A 56 13.47 19.69 8.80
CA ILE A 56 14.66 19.29 9.55
C ILE A 56 14.83 20.28 10.68
N PHE A 57 14.95 19.79 11.91
CA PHE A 57 15.06 20.62 13.11
C PHE A 57 16.09 20.10 14.08
N GLU A 58 16.48 20.92 15.06
CA GLU A 58 17.39 20.49 16.11
C GLU A 58 16.82 19.25 16.82
N PRO A 59 17.66 18.21 17.04
CA PRO A 59 17.19 16.96 17.65
C PRO A 59 16.55 17.19 19.01
N VAL A 60 15.39 16.57 19.24
CA VAL A 60 14.68 16.61 20.52
C VAL A 60 14.24 15.22 20.94
N GLU A 61 14.21 14.98 22.26
CA GLU A 61 13.66 13.75 22.83
C GLU A 61 12.13 13.83 22.88
N LEU A 62 11.46 12.85 22.26
CA LEU A 62 10.00 12.69 22.28
C LEU A 62 9.66 11.21 22.43
N GLU A 63 8.81 10.88 23.42
CA GLU A 63 8.35 9.50 23.63
C GLU A 63 9.52 8.49 23.66
N GLY A 64 10.60 8.85 24.37
CA GLY A 64 11.77 7.98 24.58
C GLY A 64 12.68 7.77 23.36
N THR A 65 12.51 8.53 22.28
CA THR A 65 13.43 8.53 21.13
C THR A 65 13.77 9.92 20.65
N THR A 66 14.96 10.10 20.09
CA THR A 66 15.40 11.34 19.49
C THR A 66 14.81 11.50 18.10
N VAL A 67 14.14 12.63 17.83
CA VAL A 67 13.59 12.99 16.53
C VAL A 67 14.18 14.31 16.04
N SER A 68 14.40 14.41 14.72
CA SER A 68 14.96 15.60 14.07
C SER A 68 14.28 15.91 12.73
N ARG A 69 13.25 15.16 12.36
CA ARG A 69 12.55 15.27 11.06
C ARG A 69 11.05 15.09 11.23
N ALA A 70 10.26 15.89 10.52
CA ALA A 70 8.82 15.73 10.44
C ALA A 70 8.30 16.05 9.03
N SER A 71 7.31 15.29 8.54
CA SER A 71 6.68 15.60 7.27
C SER A 71 5.86 16.90 7.38
N VAL A 72 5.97 17.74 6.37
CA VAL A 72 5.11 18.93 6.19
C VAL A 72 4.01 18.69 5.17
N HIS A 73 3.99 17.52 4.55
CA HIS A 73 3.00 17.02 3.60
C HIS A 73 2.93 17.80 2.28
N ASN A 74 2.68 19.10 2.30
CA ASN A 74 2.50 19.93 1.09
C ASN A 74 2.77 21.42 1.36
N ILE A 75 2.73 22.22 0.27
CA ILE A 75 2.94 23.68 0.35
C ILE A 75 1.85 24.38 1.15
N SER A 76 0.58 23.95 1.06
CA SER A 76 -0.52 24.57 1.80
C SER A 76 -0.29 24.51 3.30
N ILE A 77 0.08 23.36 3.85
CA ILE A 77 0.42 23.20 5.28
C ILE A 77 1.65 24.03 5.66
N MET A 78 2.67 24.06 4.80
CA MET A 78 3.85 24.88 5.03
C MET A 78 3.48 26.37 5.16
N LYS A 79 2.59 26.87 4.30
CA LYS A 79 2.08 28.26 4.32
C LYS A 79 1.18 28.52 5.53
N GLU A 80 0.29 27.56 5.86
CA GLU A 80 -0.62 27.65 7.02
C GLU A 80 0.17 27.77 8.33
N LEU A 81 1.19 26.93 8.50
CA LEU A 81 2.12 26.97 9.64
C LEU A 81 3.11 28.15 9.57
N LYS A 82 3.11 28.92 8.46
CA LYS A 82 4.04 30.04 8.24
C LYS A 82 5.50 29.66 8.55
N LEU A 83 5.92 28.48 8.08
CA LEU A 83 7.24 27.96 8.38
C LEU A 83 8.35 28.85 7.81
N GLY A 84 9.39 29.06 8.59
CA GLY A 84 10.59 29.78 8.18
C GLY A 84 11.85 29.21 8.82
N ILE A 85 12.95 29.30 8.10
CA ILE A 85 14.23 28.79 8.60
C ILE A 85 14.66 29.62 9.82
N GLY A 86 14.97 28.93 10.90
CA GLY A 86 15.32 29.50 12.19
C GLY A 86 14.15 29.71 13.14
N ASP A 87 12.90 29.42 12.71
CA ASP A 87 11.72 29.49 13.54
C ASP A 87 11.76 28.48 14.69
N THR A 88 11.13 28.84 15.80
CA THR A 88 10.83 27.90 16.89
C THR A 88 9.52 27.20 16.58
N ILE A 89 9.56 25.90 16.41
CA ILE A 89 8.41 25.05 16.13
C ILE A 89 8.15 24.11 17.28
N ARG A 90 6.88 23.75 17.49
CA ARG A 90 6.46 22.76 18.47
C ARG A 90 6.16 21.46 17.77
N VAL A 91 6.81 20.37 18.19
CA VAL A 91 6.72 19.05 17.57
C VAL A 91 6.17 18.02 18.55
N TYR A 92 5.50 17.00 18.01
CA TYR A 92 4.94 15.87 18.75
C TYR A 92 4.99 14.60 17.90
N LYS A 93 4.69 13.44 18.48
CA LYS A 93 4.53 12.20 17.73
C LYS A 93 3.07 11.78 17.61
N ALA A 94 2.51 11.87 16.41
CA ALA A 94 1.18 11.31 16.15
C ALA A 94 1.20 9.80 16.40
N ASN A 95 0.24 9.32 17.22
CA ASN A 95 0.16 7.93 17.65
C ASN A 95 1.47 7.39 18.30
N MET A 96 2.25 8.26 18.98
CA MET A 96 3.52 7.94 19.63
C MET A 96 4.62 7.43 18.68
N ILE A 97 4.44 7.56 17.36
CA ILE A 97 5.35 7.01 16.34
C ILE A 97 5.83 8.08 15.36
N ILE A 98 4.92 8.83 14.75
CA ILE A 98 5.21 9.68 13.59
C ILE A 98 5.41 11.14 14.01
N PRO A 99 6.62 11.71 13.87
CA PRO A 99 6.87 13.12 14.19
C PRO A 99 6.05 14.05 13.30
N GLN A 100 5.43 15.06 13.90
CA GLN A 100 4.65 16.09 13.24
C GLN A 100 4.88 17.47 13.91
N ILE A 101 4.61 18.54 13.15
CA ILE A 101 4.62 19.91 13.67
C ILE A 101 3.21 20.24 14.13
N ALA A 102 3.07 20.57 15.42
CA ALA A 102 1.80 21.01 15.99
C ALA A 102 1.53 22.47 15.67
N GLU A 103 2.54 23.32 15.86
CA GLU A 103 2.45 24.76 15.61
C GLU A 103 3.84 25.38 15.36
N ASN A 104 3.84 26.56 14.76
CA ASN A 104 5.02 27.41 14.65
C ASN A 104 4.86 28.60 15.59
N LEU A 105 5.72 28.72 16.58
CA LEU A 105 5.66 29.76 17.60
C LEU A 105 6.18 31.12 17.14
N THR A 106 7.04 31.14 16.13
CA THR A 106 7.64 32.37 15.57
C THR A 106 6.90 32.87 14.34
N GLY A 107 6.58 32.00 13.39
CA GLY A 107 5.74 32.29 12.24
C GLY A 107 6.38 33.24 11.23
N SER A 108 7.66 33.13 10.92
CA SER A 108 8.37 34.04 10.00
C SER A 108 7.94 33.89 8.52
N GLY A 109 7.49 32.71 8.11
CA GLY A 109 6.96 32.44 6.78
C GLY A 109 7.96 32.56 5.64
N ASN A 110 9.25 32.49 5.93
CA ASN A 110 10.33 32.75 4.96
C ASN A 110 10.95 31.47 4.37
N ALA A 111 10.42 30.29 4.67
CA ALA A 111 10.96 29.05 4.14
C ALA A 111 10.83 29.00 2.59
N PRO A 112 11.93 28.79 1.86
CA PRO A 112 11.91 28.84 0.41
C PRO A 112 11.19 27.63 -0.19
N ILE A 113 10.40 27.87 -1.25
CA ILE A 113 9.84 26.82 -2.11
C ILE A 113 10.75 26.74 -3.35
N PRO A 114 11.33 25.58 -3.66
CA PRO A 114 12.28 25.46 -4.77
C PRO A 114 11.57 25.64 -6.12
N HIS A 115 12.15 26.48 -6.98
CA HIS A 115 11.71 26.65 -8.35
C HIS A 115 12.23 25.57 -9.30
N THR A 116 13.23 24.80 -8.85
CA THR A 116 13.82 23.69 -9.59
C THR A 116 13.78 22.42 -8.76
N CYS A 117 13.62 21.29 -9.44
CA CYS A 117 13.63 19.97 -8.80
C CYS A 117 15.01 19.70 -8.20
N PRO A 118 15.11 19.35 -6.91
CA PRO A 118 16.39 19.11 -6.25
C PRO A 118 17.17 17.91 -6.82
N ALA A 119 16.49 16.99 -7.52
CA ALA A 119 17.11 15.81 -8.09
C ALA A 119 17.55 15.95 -9.53
N CYS A 120 16.83 16.72 -10.37
CA CYS A 120 17.14 16.82 -11.79
C CYS A 120 17.40 18.26 -12.28
N GLY A 121 17.24 19.27 -11.42
CA GLY A 121 17.47 20.67 -11.77
C GLY A 121 16.44 21.31 -12.71
N GLN A 122 15.45 20.56 -13.23
CA GLN A 122 14.41 21.09 -14.10
C GLN A 122 13.38 21.89 -13.30
N GLU A 123 12.67 22.79 -13.97
CA GLU A 123 11.64 23.62 -13.35
C GLU A 123 10.56 22.76 -12.65
N THR A 124 10.09 23.26 -11.51
CA THR A 124 9.00 22.67 -10.77
C THR A 124 7.70 23.41 -11.04
N VAL A 125 6.58 22.71 -10.88
CA VAL A 125 5.24 23.28 -11.07
C VAL A 125 4.43 23.11 -9.79
N VAL A 126 3.80 24.19 -9.33
CA VAL A 126 2.79 24.11 -8.26
C VAL A 126 1.45 23.74 -8.89
N LYS A 127 0.87 22.63 -8.48
CA LYS A 127 -0.49 22.22 -8.84
C LYS A 127 -1.40 22.39 -7.64
N LYS A 128 -2.63 22.83 -7.91
CA LYS A 128 -3.67 22.96 -6.89
C LYS A 128 -4.78 21.96 -7.17
N GLU A 129 -4.99 21.04 -6.22
CA GLU A 129 -6.05 20.04 -6.28
C GLU A 129 -6.84 20.09 -4.97
N ASN A 130 -8.17 20.21 -5.04
CA ASN A 130 -9.05 20.31 -3.86
C ASN A 130 -8.56 21.34 -2.83
N ASP A 131 -8.14 22.52 -3.29
CA ASP A 131 -7.58 23.61 -2.49
C ASP A 131 -6.22 23.32 -1.82
N VAL A 132 -5.59 22.21 -2.12
CA VAL A 132 -4.25 21.85 -1.64
C VAL A 132 -3.21 22.16 -2.71
N GLU A 133 -2.21 22.98 -2.38
CA GLU A 133 -1.07 23.27 -3.24
C GLU A 133 0.06 22.25 -3.01
N CYS A 134 0.47 21.60 -4.07
CA CYS A 134 1.58 20.64 -4.08
C CYS A 134 2.62 21.01 -5.13
N LEU A 135 3.90 20.73 -4.84
CA LEU A 135 5.00 20.94 -5.76
C LEU A 135 5.27 19.68 -6.59
N PHE A 136 5.48 19.84 -7.88
CA PHE A 136 5.74 18.72 -8.78
C PHE A 136 6.98 18.93 -9.67
N CYS A 137 7.76 17.87 -9.81
CA CYS A 137 8.71 17.72 -10.91
C CYS A 137 7.98 17.15 -12.12
N VAL A 138 7.95 17.90 -13.21
CA VAL A 138 7.26 17.47 -14.46
C VAL A 138 8.18 16.68 -15.40
N ASN A 139 9.49 16.66 -15.15
CA ASN A 139 10.44 15.91 -15.96
C ASN A 139 10.16 14.39 -15.89
N PRO A 140 9.78 13.71 -16.98
CA PRO A 140 9.60 12.25 -17.00
C PRO A 140 10.90 11.50 -16.72
N GLU A 141 12.04 12.02 -17.17
CA GLU A 141 13.37 11.42 -17.00
C GLU A 141 14.09 11.83 -15.70
N CYS A 142 13.33 12.29 -14.70
CA CYS A 142 13.91 12.66 -13.40
C CYS A 142 14.55 11.44 -12.73
N PRO A 143 15.85 11.46 -12.37
CA PRO A 143 16.54 10.33 -11.76
C PRO A 143 15.84 9.82 -10.49
N ALA A 144 15.35 10.73 -9.64
CA ALA A 144 14.64 10.33 -8.43
C ALA A 144 13.34 9.59 -8.72
N LYS A 145 12.57 10.00 -9.73
CA LYS A 145 11.37 9.26 -10.17
C LYS A 145 11.75 7.86 -10.63
N LYS A 146 12.81 7.75 -11.43
CA LYS A 146 13.29 6.47 -11.94
C LYS A 146 13.69 5.54 -10.81
N ILE A 147 14.57 5.99 -9.89
CA ILE A 147 14.99 5.20 -8.72
C ILE A 147 13.78 4.74 -7.89
N LYS A 148 12.84 5.65 -7.60
CA LYS A 148 11.63 5.31 -6.83
C LYS A 148 10.69 4.36 -7.56
N SER A 149 10.63 4.41 -8.91
CA SER A 149 9.86 3.46 -9.72
C SER A 149 10.48 2.06 -9.65
N PHE A 150 11.79 1.95 -9.77
CA PHE A 150 12.50 0.69 -9.57
C PHE A 150 12.36 0.17 -8.13
N GLY A 151 12.39 1.06 -7.12
CA GLY A 151 12.16 0.70 -5.73
C GLY A 151 10.75 0.13 -5.48
N LEU A 152 9.71 0.68 -6.12
CA LEU A 152 8.38 0.08 -6.11
C LEU A 152 8.39 -1.29 -6.78
N PHE A 153 8.97 -1.38 -7.99
CA PHE A 153 9.04 -2.61 -8.76
C PHE A 153 9.66 -3.76 -7.98
N THR A 154 10.76 -3.50 -7.26
CA THR A 154 11.47 -4.52 -6.46
C THR A 154 10.82 -4.80 -5.11
N SER A 155 9.86 -3.97 -4.67
CA SER A 155 9.25 -4.08 -3.34
C SER A 155 8.55 -5.43 -3.12
N ARG A 156 8.36 -5.78 -1.84
CA ARG A 156 7.75 -7.04 -1.40
C ARG A 156 6.37 -7.30 -2.01
N ASP A 157 5.53 -6.27 -2.09
CA ASP A 157 4.17 -6.39 -2.60
C ASP A 157 4.11 -6.38 -4.15
N ALA A 158 5.19 -5.97 -4.82
CA ALA A 158 5.37 -6.02 -6.26
C ALA A 158 6.13 -7.30 -6.66
N MET A 159 7.33 -7.19 -7.21
CA MET A 159 8.10 -8.35 -7.70
C MET A 159 8.87 -9.10 -6.60
N ASN A 160 8.92 -8.55 -5.37
CA ASN A 160 9.59 -9.14 -4.21
C ASN A 160 11.04 -9.55 -4.48
N ILE A 161 11.83 -8.62 -4.99
CA ILE A 161 13.24 -8.82 -5.31
C ILE A 161 14.10 -8.32 -4.16
N ASP A 162 14.78 -9.23 -3.49
CA ASP A 162 15.73 -8.91 -2.41
C ASP A 162 17.09 -8.49 -2.98
N GLY A 163 17.81 -7.67 -2.23
CA GLY A 163 19.18 -7.26 -2.58
C GLY A 163 19.29 -6.00 -3.44
N LEU A 164 18.17 -5.42 -3.88
CA LEU A 164 18.11 -4.17 -4.64
C LEU A 164 17.57 -3.01 -3.79
N SER A 165 18.40 -2.50 -2.88
CA SER A 165 18.09 -1.24 -2.17
C SER A 165 18.07 -0.04 -3.13
N GLU A 166 17.43 1.07 -2.73
CA GLU A 166 17.45 2.31 -3.53
C GLU A 166 18.89 2.74 -3.88
N ALA A 167 19.84 2.63 -2.95
CA ALA A 167 21.25 2.94 -3.20
C ALA A 167 21.90 1.98 -4.22
N THR A 168 21.52 0.71 -4.22
CA THR A 168 21.99 -0.26 -5.22
C THR A 168 21.38 0.03 -6.59
N LEU A 169 20.09 0.33 -6.65
CA LEU A 169 19.38 0.72 -7.87
C LEU A 169 19.98 1.99 -8.48
N GLU A 170 20.29 2.99 -7.66
CA GLU A 170 20.97 4.21 -8.10
C GLU A 170 22.32 3.90 -8.76
N LYS A 171 23.14 3.04 -8.14
CA LYS A 171 24.42 2.61 -8.71
C LYS A 171 24.24 1.86 -10.04
N PHE A 172 23.22 1.01 -10.16
CA PHE A 172 22.94 0.24 -11.38
C PHE A 172 22.44 1.14 -12.52
N ILE A 173 21.57 2.10 -12.21
CA ILE A 173 21.08 3.09 -13.17
C ILE A 173 22.25 3.98 -13.64
N ALA A 174 23.08 4.48 -12.73
CA ALA A 174 24.22 5.36 -13.04
C ALA A 174 25.27 4.68 -13.93
N ARG A 175 25.43 3.35 -13.81
CA ARG A 175 26.34 2.56 -14.65
C ARG A 175 25.70 2.09 -15.96
N GLY A 176 24.41 2.36 -16.16
CA GLY A 176 23.68 1.92 -17.36
C GLY A 176 23.40 0.41 -17.38
N PHE A 177 23.42 -0.26 -16.24
CA PHE A 177 23.07 -1.67 -16.17
C PHE A 177 21.58 -1.91 -16.35
N ILE A 178 20.74 -0.95 -15.91
CA ILE A 178 19.28 -1.02 -16.01
C ILE A 178 18.70 0.30 -16.54
N HIS A 179 17.86 0.20 -17.55
CA HIS A 179 17.12 1.30 -18.18
C HIS A 179 15.62 1.14 -18.01
N ASP A 180 15.12 -0.10 -18.07
CA ASP A 180 13.73 -0.49 -17.82
C ASP A 180 13.65 -1.68 -16.85
N PHE A 181 12.42 -2.13 -16.52
CA PHE A 181 12.23 -3.19 -15.55
C PHE A 181 12.71 -4.56 -16.03
N GLY A 182 12.65 -4.82 -17.34
CA GLY A 182 13.15 -6.07 -17.94
C GLY A 182 14.65 -6.24 -17.76
N ASP A 183 15.42 -5.16 -17.85
CA ASP A 183 16.88 -5.18 -17.69
C ASP A 183 17.33 -5.76 -16.34
N ILE A 184 16.48 -5.66 -15.30
CA ILE A 184 16.78 -6.26 -13.99
C ILE A 184 17.00 -7.77 -14.11
N PHE A 185 16.25 -8.44 -14.98
CA PHE A 185 16.37 -9.89 -15.19
C PHE A 185 17.57 -10.27 -16.08
N GLU A 186 18.20 -9.28 -16.71
CA GLU A 186 19.40 -9.46 -17.54
C GLU A 186 20.71 -9.01 -16.89
N ILE A 187 20.70 -8.58 -15.63
CA ILE A 187 21.89 -8.03 -14.95
C ILE A 187 23.04 -9.04 -14.80
N SER A 188 22.78 -10.33 -15.05
CA SER A 188 23.81 -11.37 -15.05
C SER A 188 24.95 -11.09 -16.06
N ARG A 189 24.67 -10.34 -17.13
CA ARG A 189 25.68 -9.90 -18.12
C ARG A 189 26.75 -8.97 -17.53
N TYR A 190 26.47 -8.35 -16.38
CA TYR A 190 27.37 -7.42 -15.67
C TYR A 190 27.97 -8.05 -14.41
N LYS A 191 28.00 -9.38 -14.29
CA LYS A 191 28.42 -10.09 -13.10
C LYS A 191 29.72 -9.59 -12.52
N ASP A 192 30.75 -9.53 -13.35
CA ASP A 192 32.11 -9.18 -12.89
C ASP A 192 32.15 -7.75 -12.33
N GLU A 193 31.49 -6.82 -13.01
CA GLU A 193 31.39 -5.43 -12.57
C GLU A 193 30.59 -5.30 -11.27
N ILE A 194 29.49 -6.04 -11.12
CA ILE A 194 28.62 -6.00 -9.93
C ILE A 194 29.35 -6.58 -8.71
N VAL A 195 30.06 -7.68 -8.86
CA VAL A 195 30.79 -8.31 -7.75
C VAL A 195 31.92 -7.42 -7.23
N GLU A 196 32.55 -6.62 -8.10
CA GLU A 196 33.61 -5.68 -7.73
C GLU A 196 33.08 -4.35 -7.17
N MET A 197 31.77 -4.11 -7.19
CA MET A 197 31.21 -2.87 -6.64
C MET A 197 31.38 -2.79 -5.12
N GLU A 198 31.68 -1.60 -4.64
CA GLU A 198 31.73 -1.31 -3.20
C GLU A 198 30.38 -1.63 -2.52
N GLY A 199 30.41 -2.45 -1.49
CA GLY A 199 29.25 -2.94 -0.74
C GLY A 199 28.52 -4.11 -1.41
N PHE A 200 29.04 -4.62 -2.53
CA PHE A 200 28.59 -5.84 -3.21
C PHE A 200 29.73 -6.86 -3.21
N GLY A 201 29.41 -8.12 -3.20
CA GLY A 201 30.41 -9.20 -3.29
C GLY A 201 29.73 -10.45 -3.85
N GLN A 202 30.48 -11.52 -4.08
CA GLN A 202 29.96 -12.73 -4.70
C GLN A 202 28.68 -13.23 -4.02
N LYS A 203 28.67 -13.30 -2.68
CA LYS A 203 27.48 -13.77 -1.94
C LYS A 203 26.24 -12.88 -2.16
N SER A 204 26.43 -11.56 -2.19
CA SER A 204 25.31 -10.64 -2.47
C SER A 204 24.78 -10.80 -3.88
N TYR A 205 25.69 -11.01 -4.84
CA TYR A 205 25.34 -11.31 -6.23
C TYR A 205 24.53 -12.62 -6.33
N ASP A 206 25.03 -13.70 -5.72
CA ASP A 206 24.36 -15.01 -5.78
C ASP A 206 22.96 -14.96 -5.16
N ASN A 207 22.81 -14.29 -4.01
CA ASN A 207 21.50 -14.07 -3.37
C ASN A 207 20.55 -13.25 -4.26
N LEU A 208 21.07 -12.23 -4.95
CA LEU A 208 20.27 -11.42 -5.87
C LEU A 208 19.80 -12.26 -7.06
N MET A 209 20.70 -13.07 -7.66
CA MET A 209 20.33 -13.94 -8.78
C MET A 209 19.26 -14.96 -8.39
N GLU A 210 19.38 -15.56 -7.20
CA GLU A 210 18.37 -16.46 -6.66
C GLU A 210 17.01 -15.75 -6.46
N SER A 211 17.05 -14.51 -5.96
CA SER A 211 15.84 -13.70 -5.79
C SER A 211 15.19 -13.34 -7.13
N LEU A 212 15.98 -13.04 -8.16
CA LEU A 212 15.48 -12.78 -9.51
C LEU A 212 14.82 -14.01 -10.13
N GLU A 213 15.41 -15.19 -9.97
CA GLU A 213 14.78 -16.42 -10.47
C GLU A 213 13.42 -16.69 -9.79
N ARG A 214 13.32 -16.48 -8.49
CA ARG A 214 12.03 -16.57 -7.79
C ARG A 214 11.02 -15.51 -8.27
N ALA A 215 11.46 -14.31 -8.57
CA ALA A 215 10.60 -13.20 -9.00
C ALA A 215 10.02 -13.41 -10.41
N LYS A 216 10.58 -14.30 -11.24
CA LYS A 216 10.00 -14.64 -12.54
C LYS A 216 8.65 -15.34 -12.41
N GLU A 217 8.43 -16.07 -11.32
CA GLU A 217 7.15 -16.69 -10.98
C GLU A 217 6.27 -15.70 -10.23
N THR A 218 5.30 -15.11 -10.89
CA THR A 218 4.49 -14.02 -10.34
C THR A 218 3.05 -14.07 -10.82
N THR A 219 2.19 -13.18 -10.31
CA THR A 219 0.80 -13.05 -10.73
C THR A 219 0.56 -11.75 -11.48
N LEU A 220 -0.41 -11.71 -12.40
CA LEU A 220 -0.70 -10.51 -13.18
C LEU A 220 -1.03 -9.28 -12.30
N PRO A 221 -1.80 -9.38 -11.19
CA PRO A 221 -2.02 -8.25 -10.30
C PRO A 221 -0.72 -7.63 -9.73
N ARG A 222 0.28 -8.45 -9.43
CA ARG A 222 1.59 -7.98 -8.94
C ARG A 222 2.36 -7.26 -10.04
N VAL A 223 2.30 -7.76 -11.28
CA VAL A 223 2.87 -7.08 -12.44
C VAL A 223 2.22 -5.73 -12.65
N ILE A 224 0.89 -5.66 -12.74
CA ILE A 224 0.16 -4.39 -12.92
C ILE A 224 0.48 -3.38 -11.81
N TYR A 225 0.55 -3.84 -10.55
CA TYR A 225 0.95 -2.99 -9.43
C TYR A 225 2.41 -2.52 -9.54
N SER A 226 3.32 -3.40 -9.97
CA SER A 226 4.75 -3.10 -10.10
C SER A 226 5.06 -2.04 -11.16
N LEU A 227 4.20 -1.88 -12.19
CA LEU A 227 4.32 -0.83 -13.20
C LEU A 227 4.19 0.58 -12.59
N GLY A 228 3.61 0.68 -11.40
CA GLY A 228 3.51 1.93 -10.67
C GLY A 228 2.57 2.95 -11.29
N ILE A 229 1.53 2.51 -11.99
CA ILE A 229 0.50 3.38 -12.55
C ILE A 229 -0.15 4.21 -11.44
N ALA A 230 -0.34 5.49 -11.67
CA ALA A 230 -0.87 6.40 -10.65
C ALA A 230 -2.26 5.94 -10.16
N ASN A 231 -2.46 5.96 -8.83
CA ASN A 231 -3.68 5.53 -8.15
C ASN A 231 -4.03 4.03 -8.29
N ILE A 232 -3.16 3.21 -8.88
CA ILE A 232 -3.34 1.76 -8.96
C ILE A 232 -2.42 1.10 -7.92
N GLY A 233 -2.99 0.84 -6.74
CA GLY A 233 -2.38 -0.01 -5.71
C GLY A 233 -2.68 -1.49 -5.97
N LEU A 234 -2.06 -2.38 -5.20
CA LEU A 234 -2.25 -3.83 -5.37
C LEU A 234 -3.73 -4.27 -5.27
N ALA A 235 -4.53 -3.63 -4.41
CA ALA A 235 -5.96 -3.91 -4.29
C ALA A 235 -6.72 -3.59 -5.60
N ASN A 236 -6.47 -2.41 -6.20
CA ASN A 236 -7.08 -2.03 -7.47
C ASN A 236 -6.58 -2.93 -8.62
N ALA A 237 -5.28 -3.27 -8.63
CA ALA A 237 -4.72 -4.20 -9.61
C ALA A 237 -5.42 -5.57 -9.56
N LYS A 238 -5.67 -6.12 -8.35
CA LYS A 238 -6.43 -7.37 -8.19
C LYS A 238 -7.86 -7.28 -8.73
N VAL A 239 -8.55 -6.17 -8.47
CA VAL A 239 -9.92 -5.95 -8.96
C VAL A 239 -9.95 -5.87 -10.48
N ILE A 240 -9.03 -5.08 -11.08
CA ILE A 240 -8.91 -4.93 -12.53
C ILE A 240 -8.59 -6.29 -13.19
N CYS A 241 -7.56 -6.98 -12.73
CA CYS A 241 -7.17 -8.28 -13.29
C CYS A 241 -8.30 -9.31 -13.22
N ARG A 242 -9.03 -9.37 -12.10
CA ARG A 242 -10.18 -10.27 -11.94
C ARG A 242 -11.30 -9.95 -12.93
N HIS A 243 -11.61 -8.67 -13.15
CA HIS A 243 -12.65 -8.25 -14.11
C HIS A 243 -12.32 -8.68 -15.54
N PHE A 244 -11.07 -8.64 -15.92
CA PHE A 244 -10.58 -9.05 -17.23
C PHE A 244 -10.08 -10.49 -17.29
N ASP A 245 -10.46 -11.34 -16.34
CA ASP A 245 -10.10 -12.78 -16.27
C ASP A 245 -8.58 -13.05 -16.29
N ASN A 246 -7.77 -12.13 -15.72
CA ASN A 246 -6.31 -12.13 -15.77
C ASN A 246 -5.72 -12.14 -17.20
N ASP A 247 -6.46 -11.60 -18.16
CA ASP A 247 -6.01 -11.44 -19.54
C ASP A 247 -5.35 -10.07 -19.73
N LEU A 248 -4.03 -10.06 -19.88
CA LEU A 248 -3.24 -8.83 -20.06
C LEU A 248 -3.63 -8.10 -21.33
N ASP A 249 -3.90 -8.83 -22.43
CA ASP A 249 -4.24 -8.20 -23.72
C ASP A 249 -5.60 -7.49 -23.64
N ARG A 250 -6.57 -8.06 -22.92
CA ARG A 250 -7.84 -7.38 -22.65
C ARG A 250 -7.63 -6.12 -21.80
N ILE A 251 -6.76 -6.16 -20.79
CA ILE A 251 -6.45 -4.99 -19.96
C ILE A 251 -5.78 -3.89 -20.79
N ARG A 252 -4.83 -4.24 -21.65
CA ARG A 252 -4.12 -3.30 -22.54
C ARG A 252 -5.07 -2.54 -23.49
N HIS A 253 -6.07 -3.22 -24.01
CA HIS A 253 -6.99 -2.68 -25.01
C HIS A 253 -8.32 -2.19 -24.42
N ALA A 254 -8.48 -2.25 -23.10
CA ALA A 254 -9.69 -1.82 -22.44
C ALA A 254 -10.00 -0.34 -22.71
N SER A 255 -11.28 -0.06 -22.92
CA SER A 255 -11.76 1.31 -23.05
C SER A 255 -11.89 1.99 -21.69
N LEU A 256 -11.94 3.33 -21.70
CA LEU A 256 -12.19 4.10 -20.48
C LEU A 256 -13.52 3.74 -19.83
N GLU A 257 -14.54 3.45 -20.62
CA GLU A 257 -15.87 3.07 -20.15
C GLU A 257 -15.82 1.72 -19.45
N GLU A 258 -15.26 0.69 -20.10
CA GLU A 258 -15.12 -0.66 -19.51
C GLU A 258 -14.39 -0.65 -18.17
N VAL A 259 -13.30 0.10 -18.07
CA VAL A 259 -12.54 0.19 -16.82
C VAL A 259 -13.29 0.99 -15.75
N SER A 260 -14.04 2.04 -16.15
CA SER A 260 -14.81 2.87 -15.20
C SER A 260 -16.04 2.15 -14.65
N ASP A 261 -16.56 1.15 -15.37
CA ASP A 261 -17.71 0.33 -14.94
C ASP A 261 -17.32 -0.73 -13.89
N ILE A 262 -16.04 -0.93 -13.65
CA ILE A 262 -15.54 -1.83 -12.60
C ILE A 262 -15.88 -1.24 -11.23
N ASP A 263 -16.56 -2.03 -10.39
CA ASP A 263 -16.87 -1.61 -9.01
C ASP A 263 -15.59 -1.18 -8.28
N THR A 264 -15.64 -0.06 -7.59
CA THR A 264 -14.53 0.60 -6.87
C THR A 264 -13.49 1.32 -7.74
N ILE A 265 -13.54 1.23 -9.08
CA ILE A 265 -12.63 1.92 -9.99
C ILE A 265 -13.33 3.19 -10.54
N GLY A 266 -12.87 4.34 -10.08
CA GLY A 266 -13.40 5.62 -10.57
C GLY A 266 -12.72 6.11 -11.86
N PRO A 267 -13.29 7.17 -12.49
CA PRO A 267 -12.78 7.70 -13.78
C PRO A 267 -11.31 8.10 -13.77
N VAL A 268 -10.79 8.56 -12.63
CA VAL A 268 -9.38 8.95 -12.48
C VAL A 268 -8.45 7.73 -12.58
N ILE A 269 -8.82 6.64 -11.90
CA ILE A 269 -8.02 5.39 -11.93
C ILE A 269 -8.10 4.78 -13.33
N ALA A 270 -9.29 4.73 -13.91
CA ALA A 270 -9.51 4.22 -15.27
C ALA A 270 -8.73 5.04 -16.31
N GLY A 271 -8.76 6.38 -16.20
CA GLY A 271 -7.99 7.26 -17.07
C GLY A 271 -6.48 7.01 -17.00
N ASN A 272 -5.95 6.78 -15.79
CA ASN A 272 -4.53 6.50 -15.61
C ASN A 272 -4.12 5.13 -16.21
N LEU A 273 -4.94 4.10 -16.06
CA LEU A 273 -4.70 2.79 -16.66
C LEU A 273 -4.66 2.86 -18.18
N VAL A 274 -5.73 3.43 -18.76
CA VAL A 274 -5.86 3.56 -20.22
C VAL A 274 -4.75 4.44 -20.82
N ALA A 275 -4.40 5.54 -20.16
CA ALA A 275 -3.30 6.41 -20.61
C ALA A 275 -1.95 5.68 -20.59
N TYR A 276 -1.70 4.84 -19.56
CA TYR A 276 -0.46 4.08 -19.46
C TYR A 276 -0.29 3.11 -20.62
N PHE A 277 -1.32 2.35 -20.99
CA PHE A 277 -1.26 1.37 -22.08
C PHE A 277 -1.39 1.95 -23.48
N ARG A 278 -1.81 3.22 -23.62
CA ARG A 278 -1.76 3.94 -24.89
C ARG A 278 -0.39 4.53 -25.22
N ASP A 279 0.51 4.54 -24.27
CA ASP A 279 1.88 5.00 -24.46
C ASP A 279 2.72 3.85 -25.03
N GLU A 280 3.19 3.99 -26.28
CA GLU A 280 3.94 2.96 -27.00
C GLU A 280 5.27 2.59 -26.31
N ASP A 281 5.89 3.53 -25.58
CA ASP A 281 7.11 3.25 -24.82
C ASP A 281 6.82 2.37 -23.59
N ASN A 282 5.73 2.64 -22.87
CA ASN A 282 5.31 1.81 -21.77
C ASN A 282 4.94 0.39 -22.23
N ASP A 283 4.23 0.29 -23.35
CA ASP A 283 3.81 -0.99 -23.90
C ASP A 283 5.02 -1.83 -24.32
N ARG A 284 5.99 -1.26 -25.01
CA ARG A 284 7.24 -1.92 -25.39
C ARG A 284 8.08 -2.37 -24.18
N ARG A 285 8.18 -1.51 -23.15
CA ARG A 285 8.88 -1.87 -21.89
C ARG A 285 8.18 -2.99 -21.15
N LEU A 286 6.85 -3.02 -21.20
CA LEU A 286 6.07 -4.12 -20.62
C LEU A 286 6.28 -5.42 -21.38
N ASP A 287 6.30 -5.40 -22.73
CA ASP A 287 6.62 -6.59 -23.52
C ASP A 287 8.00 -7.13 -23.19
N HIS A 288 9.01 -6.25 -23.04
CA HIS A 288 10.33 -6.63 -22.62
C HIS A 288 10.30 -7.32 -21.25
N LEU A 289 9.63 -6.72 -20.27
CA LEU A 289 9.44 -7.32 -18.93
C LEU A 289 8.74 -8.68 -19.01
N MET A 290 7.63 -8.77 -19.74
CA MET A 290 6.82 -9.99 -19.83
C MET A 290 7.59 -11.16 -20.48
N SER A 291 8.62 -10.89 -21.28
CA SER A 291 9.47 -11.93 -21.87
C SER A 291 10.24 -12.77 -20.84
N PHE A 292 10.41 -12.26 -19.61
CA PHE A 292 11.10 -12.93 -18.50
C PHE A 292 10.15 -13.57 -17.48
N LEU A 293 8.87 -13.18 -17.47
CA LEU A 293 7.94 -13.54 -16.43
C LEU A 293 7.08 -14.74 -16.81
N HIS A 294 6.85 -15.60 -15.85
CA HIS A 294 5.89 -16.68 -15.89
C HIS A 294 4.70 -16.31 -15.02
N ILE A 295 3.61 -15.89 -15.65
CA ILE A 295 2.41 -15.52 -14.93
C ILE A 295 1.75 -16.79 -14.43
N GLN A 296 1.76 -16.97 -13.10
CA GLN A 296 0.98 -18.01 -12.46
C GLN A 296 -0.48 -17.60 -12.58
N GLU A 297 -1.29 -18.46 -13.14
CA GLU A 297 -2.73 -18.34 -12.96
C GLU A 297 -3.00 -18.35 -11.45
N ASP A 298 -3.67 -17.33 -10.93
CA ASP A 298 -4.25 -17.41 -9.59
C ASP A 298 -4.95 -18.78 -9.54
N SER A 299 -4.53 -19.62 -8.61
CA SER A 299 -4.87 -21.05 -8.47
C SER A 299 -6.11 -21.48 -9.25
N PRO A 300 -6.11 -22.62 -9.95
CA PRO A 300 -7.11 -23.00 -10.95
C PRO A 300 -8.49 -22.59 -10.43
N LYS A 301 -9.33 -21.97 -11.27
CA LYS A 301 -10.70 -21.51 -10.91
C LYS A 301 -11.26 -22.50 -9.90
N GLN A 302 -11.00 -22.28 -8.61
CA GLN A 302 -11.70 -23.02 -7.57
C GLN A 302 -13.17 -22.77 -7.94
N GLU A 303 -13.90 -23.83 -8.20
CA GLU A 303 -15.32 -23.69 -8.50
C GLU A 303 -15.87 -22.67 -7.54
N GLN A 304 -16.50 -21.60 -8.04
CA GLN A 304 -17.01 -20.51 -7.23
C GLN A 304 -18.21 -21.01 -6.40
N ILE A 305 -17.94 -22.09 -5.64
CA ILE A 305 -18.94 -22.85 -4.87
C ILE A 305 -19.68 -21.99 -3.85
N PHE A 306 -19.11 -20.84 -3.50
CA PHE A 306 -19.68 -19.88 -2.56
C PHE A 306 -20.18 -18.60 -3.24
N GLU A 307 -20.31 -18.58 -4.57
CA GLU A 307 -20.82 -17.42 -5.29
C GLU A 307 -22.20 -16.97 -4.76
N GLY A 308 -22.32 -15.69 -4.42
CA GLY A 308 -23.54 -15.12 -3.83
C GLY A 308 -23.79 -15.49 -2.37
N MET A 309 -22.94 -16.27 -1.71
CA MET A 309 -23.09 -16.66 -0.32
C MET A 309 -22.39 -15.69 0.63
N ASN A 310 -23.04 -15.41 1.76
CA ASN A 310 -22.49 -14.56 2.82
C ASN A 310 -22.16 -15.41 4.05
N PHE A 311 -20.94 -15.25 4.52
CA PHE A 311 -20.41 -15.95 5.69
C PHE A 311 -20.15 -14.97 6.83
N VAL A 312 -20.25 -15.46 8.06
CA VAL A 312 -19.81 -14.77 9.25
C VAL A 312 -18.87 -15.69 10.03
N ILE A 313 -17.71 -15.18 10.41
CA ILE A 313 -16.73 -15.94 11.21
C ILE A 313 -16.75 -15.41 12.65
N THR A 314 -16.81 -16.32 13.63
CA THR A 314 -16.76 -15.99 15.06
C THR A 314 -16.04 -17.09 15.85
N GLY A 315 -15.62 -16.80 17.07
CA GLY A 315 -14.88 -17.76 17.90
C GLY A 315 -13.41 -17.88 17.48
N SER A 316 -12.72 -18.85 18.05
CA SER A 316 -11.32 -19.18 17.76
C SER A 316 -11.25 -20.24 16.65
N LEU A 317 -10.33 -20.06 15.72
CA LEU A 317 -10.01 -21.01 14.66
C LEU A 317 -8.81 -21.87 15.14
N VAL A 318 -8.73 -23.10 14.67
CA VAL A 318 -7.72 -24.08 15.06
C VAL A 318 -6.81 -24.47 13.90
N HIS A 319 -7.38 -24.57 12.69
CA HIS A 319 -6.67 -24.99 11.48
C HIS A 319 -6.22 -23.82 10.60
N PHE A 320 -6.84 -22.65 10.74
CA PHE A 320 -6.38 -21.40 10.13
C PHE A 320 -5.54 -20.60 11.11
N GLU A 321 -4.42 -20.04 10.67
CA GLU A 321 -3.55 -19.21 11.52
C GLU A 321 -4.31 -18.01 12.09
N ASN A 322 -5.25 -17.47 11.31
CA ASN A 322 -6.07 -16.33 11.69
C ASN A 322 -7.38 -16.26 10.87
N ARG A 323 -8.27 -15.35 11.29
CA ARG A 323 -9.55 -15.14 10.59
C ARG A 323 -9.39 -14.57 9.17
N SER A 324 -8.28 -13.89 8.87
CA SER A 324 -8.03 -13.33 7.55
C SER A 324 -7.78 -14.43 6.53
N GLU A 325 -7.06 -15.47 6.90
CA GLU A 325 -6.81 -16.64 6.06
C GLU A 325 -8.12 -17.38 5.71
N ALA A 326 -8.97 -17.63 6.70
CA ALA A 326 -10.28 -18.23 6.45
C ALA A 326 -11.18 -17.31 5.59
N LYS A 327 -11.07 -15.99 5.75
CA LYS A 327 -11.76 -15.02 4.92
C LYS A 327 -11.26 -15.07 3.46
N GLU A 328 -9.95 -15.11 3.27
CA GLU A 328 -9.33 -15.20 1.93
C GLU A 328 -9.78 -16.47 1.19
N LEU A 329 -9.87 -17.61 1.90
CA LEU A 329 -10.39 -18.83 1.32
C LEU A 329 -11.87 -18.69 0.89
N ILE A 330 -12.73 -18.11 1.73
CA ILE A 330 -14.13 -17.89 1.38
C ILE A 330 -14.25 -16.98 0.15
N GLU A 331 -13.48 -15.90 0.12
CA GLU A 331 -13.50 -14.91 -0.96
C GLU A 331 -12.89 -15.49 -2.26
N SER A 332 -11.89 -16.36 -2.18
CA SER A 332 -11.35 -17.08 -3.33
C SER A 332 -12.35 -18.04 -3.97
N LEU A 333 -13.29 -18.58 -3.17
CA LEU A 333 -14.39 -19.46 -3.61
C LEU A 333 -15.66 -18.68 -4.00
N GLY A 334 -15.59 -17.33 -4.12
CA GLY A 334 -16.69 -16.47 -4.54
C GLY A 334 -17.64 -16.02 -3.43
N GLY A 335 -17.38 -16.40 -2.18
CA GLY A 335 -18.19 -16.01 -1.03
C GLY A 335 -17.82 -14.60 -0.51
N LYS A 336 -18.69 -14.05 0.34
CA LYS A 336 -18.46 -12.77 1.01
C LYS A 336 -18.47 -12.94 2.52
N VAL A 337 -17.45 -12.41 3.21
CA VAL A 337 -17.41 -12.43 4.67
C VAL A 337 -17.92 -11.11 5.23
N THR A 338 -18.90 -11.20 6.16
CA THR A 338 -19.51 -10.05 6.81
C THR A 338 -19.29 -10.08 8.33
N GLY A 339 -19.27 -8.91 8.96
CA GLY A 339 -19.00 -8.78 10.39
C GLY A 339 -20.17 -9.20 11.31
N SER A 340 -21.41 -9.23 10.81
CA SER A 340 -22.61 -9.48 11.60
C SER A 340 -23.57 -10.46 10.91
N VAL A 341 -24.27 -11.26 11.71
CA VAL A 341 -25.30 -12.20 11.26
C VAL A 341 -26.57 -11.42 10.90
N THR A 342 -27.04 -11.59 9.66
CA THR A 342 -28.27 -10.97 9.12
C THR A 342 -29.10 -12.01 8.37
N LYS A 343 -30.30 -11.67 7.94
CA LYS A 343 -31.15 -12.55 7.10
C LYS A 343 -30.51 -12.95 5.76
N LYS A 344 -29.44 -12.22 5.35
CA LYS A 344 -28.67 -12.51 4.13
C LYS A 344 -27.46 -13.42 4.39
N THR A 345 -27.20 -13.79 5.65
CA THR A 345 -26.10 -14.68 6.02
C THR A 345 -26.47 -16.11 5.70
N ASN A 346 -25.65 -16.83 4.97
CA ASN A 346 -25.85 -18.23 4.61
C ASN A 346 -25.27 -19.18 5.67
N TYR A 347 -24.11 -18.85 6.19
CA TYR A 347 -23.42 -19.69 7.19
C TYR A 347 -22.73 -18.85 8.26
N LEU A 348 -22.75 -19.35 9.49
CA LEU A 348 -21.92 -18.87 10.60
C LEU A 348 -20.85 -19.91 10.89
N ILE A 349 -19.57 -19.53 10.84
CA ILE A 349 -18.44 -20.42 11.19
C ILE A 349 -18.07 -20.17 12.63
N ASN A 350 -18.17 -21.22 13.47
CA ASN A 350 -17.77 -21.20 14.88
C ASN A 350 -17.51 -22.61 15.39
N ASN A 351 -16.31 -22.90 15.88
CA ASN A 351 -15.98 -24.19 16.46
C ASN A 351 -16.81 -24.54 17.70
N ASP A 352 -17.22 -23.55 18.50
CA ASP A 352 -18.19 -23.74 19.56
C ASP A 352 -19.63 -23.53 19.02
N ILE A 353 -20.19 -24.58 18.40
CA ILE A 353 -21.54 -24.57 17.85
C ILE A 353 -22.60 -24.28 18.92
N GLN A 354 -22.36 -24.68 20.16
CA GLN A 354 -23.28 -24.49 21.30
C GLN A 354 -23.09 -23.13 22.00
N SER A 355 -22.14 -22.32 21.54
CA SER A 355 -21.85 -21.01 22.12
C SER A 355 -23.11 -20.16 22.32
N ASN A 356 -23.17 -19.48 23.44
CA ASN A 356 -24.20 -18.50 23.75
C ASN A 356 -23.86 -17.08 23.25
N SER A 357 -22.85 -16.95 22.39
CA SER A 357 -22.49 -15.68 21.79
C SER A 357 -23.68 -15.04 21.06
N SER A 358 -23.72 -13.73 20.99
CA SER A 358 -24.78 -12.99 20.28
C SER A 358 -24.94 -13.40 18.82
N LYS A 359 -23.84 -13.74 18.14
CA LYS A 359 -23.85 -14.23 16.75
C LYS A 359 -24.47 -15.62 16.64
N ASN A 360 -24.12 -16.55 17.55
CA ASN A 360 -24.71 -17.88 17.58
C ASN A 360 -26.21 -17.85 17.91
N LYS A 361 -26.62 -17.04 18.89
CA LYS A 361 -28.05 -16.85 19.20
C LYS A 361 -28.81 -16.33 18.01
N LYS A 362 -28.29 -15.29 17.37
CA LYS A 362 -28.94 -14.69 16.20
C LYS A 362 -28.97 -15.61 14.99
N ALA A 363 -27.93 -16.42 14.77
CA ALA A 363 -27.92 -17.44 13.72
C ALA A 363 -29.03 -18.48 13.96
N ARG A 364 -29.18 -18.97 15.20
CA ARG A 364 -30.26 -19.91 15.56
C ARG A 364 -31.65 -19.30 15.41
N GLU A 365 -31.85 -18.05 15.85
CA GLU A 365 -33.12 -17.33 15.69
C GLU A 365 -33.50 -17.13 14.21
N LEU A 366 -32.53 -16.94 13.33
CA LEU A 366 -32.74 -16.77 11.91
C LEU A 366 -32.70 -18.09 11.12
N GLY A 367 -32.49 -19.23 11.78
CA GLY A 367 -32.38 -20.54 11.13
C GLY A 367 -31.12 -20.71 10.28
N ILE A 368 -30.04 -19.93 10.56
CA ILE A 368 -28.80 -19.96 9.81
C ILE A 368 -27.93 -21.11 10.31
N PRO A 369 -27.42 -22.00 9.43
CA PRO A 369 -26.53 -23.07 9.82
C PRO A 369 -25.24 -22.55 10.47
N ILE A 370 -24.85 -23.19 11.58
CA ILE A 370 -23.59 -22.92 12.24
C ILE A 370 -22.65 -24.08 11.92
N LEU A 371 -21.57 -23.80 11.23
CA LEU A 371 -20.55 -24.77 10.83
C LEU A 371 -19.36 -24.73 11.78
N SER A 372 -18.83 -25.90 12.16
CA SER A 372 -17.49 -25.97 12.69
C SER A 372 -16.47 -25.62 11.60
N GLU A 373 -15.26 -25.31 12.01
CA GLU A 373 -14.14 -25.10 11.06
C GLU A 373 -13.89 -26.34 10.18
N GLU A 374 -14.02 -27.52 10.76
CA GLU A 374 -13.89 -28.79 10.04
C GLU A 374 -15.02 -28.98 9.00
N ASP A 375 -16.27 -28.68 9.36
CA ASP A 375 -17.40 -28.77 8.43
C ASP A 375 -17.27 -27.73 7.31
N PHE A 376 -16.79 -26.54 7.64
CA PHE A 376 -16.49 -25.51 6.65
C PHE A 376 -15.38 -25.95 5.67
N ARG A 377 -14.27 -26.52 6.17
CA ARG A 377 -13.19 -27.04 5.31
C ARG A 377 -13.68 -28.14 4.38
N LYS A 378 -14.53 -29.06 4.86
CA LYS A 378 -15.19 -30.07 4.01
C LYS A 378 -16.05 -29.45 2.94
N LEU A 379 -16.84 -28.41 3.31
CA LEU A 379 -17.69 -27.68 2.37
C LEU A 379 -16.87 -26.92 1.33
N ALA A 380 -15.69 -26.40 1.73
CA ALA A 380 -14.74 -25.69 0.86
C ALA A 380 -13.88 -26.64 0.00
N GLY A 381 -13.97 -27.95 0.21
CA GLY A 381 -13.14 -28.94 -0.51
C GLY A 381 -11.66 -28.93 -0.12
N VAL A 382 -11.32 -28.38 1.04
CA VAL A 382 -9.93 -28.30 1.57
C VAL A 382 -9.73 -29.38 2.63
N GLN A 383 -8.74 -30.26 2.43
CA GLN A 383 -8.38 -31.30 3.39
C GLN A 383 -7.54 -30.78 4.56
#